data_f1108a37f3c867338e6e34d6fcaa8051
#
_entry.id   f1108a37f3c867338e6e34d6fcaa8051
#
_cell.length_a   1.000
_cell.length_b   1.000
_cell.length_c   1.000
_cell.angle_alpha   90.00
_cell.angle_beta   90.00
_cell.angle_gamma   90.00
#
_symmetry.space_group_name_H-M   'P 1'
#
loop_
_entity.id
_entity.type
_entity.pdbx_description
1 polymer ?
#
loop_
_entity_poly.entity_id
_entity_poly.type
_entity_poly.pdbx_seq_one_letter_code
_entity_poly.pdbx_strand_id
1 'polypeptide(L)'
;MAGKAVPTTSAAAGTGSARPAEPVVPAPSRNRDEPLTMKDLRLARQGRRAARPKPAENVLREGLRLERVPDPCIVVLFGATGDLAHRKVIPAIYQLWRTNLLPFEFVLVAVGRRPYDDDTFRAEMRKSVEVFSRVLPLDEAAWTSFAERITYHHLDFHDVGGFEGLAARLAAIDLENGTRGNHLFYLATQPSQFAGIIGGLGRVGLDHERHDGGWRRVVIEKPFGHDLESAKRLNREVGKVFRESQIYRIDHYLGKETVRNLLVFRFGNGIFEPLWNRRYVDHVQITVAESIGIENRGSFYEQTGASRDVLQNHLLQLVSLIAMEPPATFEANALRDEKVKVLRAISEVQMSGAQADVVRGQYGPGWVAANEVAGYRQEGEVDPESETETFVAAKFTIDDWRWSGVPFYVRTGKRLPKRATEIAIQYREVPHRLFKDEGVEPDANLLAIRIQPDEGIMLRFGAKVPGLGLDVRSVTMDFAYGSAFNVDSPEAYETLILDALQGDASLFTRADEVEEAWGVVDPIVESWADAPAPDFPNYEAGTWGPSASDGLLARDGRRWRRF
;
A
#
# COMPACT_ATOMS: atom_id res chain seq x y z
N MET A 1 40.70 33.38 -46.51
CA MET A 1 41.45 34.44 -45.79
C MET A 1 41.30 34.21 -44.30
N ALA A 2 42.43 34.03 -43.60
CA ALA A 2 42.76 34.14 -42.21
C ALA A 2 41.77 33.51 -41.20
N GLY A 3 42.03 32.46 -40.48
CA GLY A 3 43.27 32.10 -39.76
C GLY A 3 43.43 32.84 -38.44
N LYS A 4 42.98 32.26 -37.28
CA LYS A 4 43.62 32.59 -35.99
C LYS A 4 43.59 31.38 -35.04
N ALA A 5 44.77 31.21 -34.47
CA ALA A 5 45.26 30.10 -33.68
C ALA A 5 44.78 30.07 -32.23
N VAL A 6 44.85 28.91 -31.65
CA VAL A 6 44.74 28.54 -30.22
C VAL A 6 46.08 28.86 -29.53
N PRO A 7 46.10 29.32 -28.29
CA PRO A 7 47.28 29.21 -27.44
C PRO A 7 47.10 28.10 -26.39
N THR A 8 48.05 27.18 -26.41
CA THR A 8 48.38 26.25 -25.34
C THR A 8 49.04 26.95 -24.16
N THR A 9 48.59 26.63 -22.92
CA THR A 9 49.38 26.91 -21.71
C THR A 9 49.58 25.66 -20.85
N SER A 10 50.82 25.46 -20.64
CA SER A 10 51.67 24.60 -19.82
C SER A 10 51.14 24.24 -18.44
N ALA A 11 51.36 22.97 -18.07
CA ALA A 11 51.22 22.37 -16.76
C ALA A 11 52.34 22.84 -15.81
N ALA A 12 51.97 23.14 -14.57
CA ALA A 12 52.90 23.26 -13.46
C ALA A 12 52.62 22.15 -12.42
N ALA A 13 53.61 21.30 -12.19
CA ALA A 13 53.61 20.24 -11.19
C ALA A 13 53.86 20.84 -9.80
N GLY A 14 52.95 20.54 -8.86
CA GLY A 14 53.12 20.82 -7.43
C GLY A 14 53.48 19.52 -6.69
N THR A 15 54.69 19.47 -6.19
CA THR A 15 55.22 18.38 -5.34
C THR A 15 54.68 18.54 -3.90
N GLY A 16 53.79 17.67 -3.47
CA GLY A 16 53.36 17.49 -2.07
C GLY A 16 54.12 16.36 -1.40
N SER A 17 54.94 16.69 -0.41
CA SER A 17 55.75 15.73 0.38
C SER A 17 54.89 14.79 1.21
N ALA A 18 55.05 13.50 1.03
CA ALA A 18 54.50 12.46 1.88
C ALA A 18 55.32 12.37 3.22
N ARG A 19 54.60 12.42 4.34
CA ARG A 19 55.16 12.01 5.67
C ARG A 19 55.37 10.52 5.71
N PRO A 20 56.46 10.00 6.32
CA PRO A 20 56.69 8.59 6.47
C PRO A 20 55.71 7.96 7.47
N ALA A 21 55.21 6.78 7.16
CA ALA A 21 54.35 5.95 8.02
C ALA A 21 55.18 5.39 9.19
N GLU A 22 54.63 5.46 10.41
CA GLU A 22 55.19 4.79 11.60
C GLU A 22 55.11 3.26 11.44
N PRO A 23 56.08 2.50 11.99
CA PRO A 23 56.10 1.06 11.86
C PRO A 23 55.01 0.40 12.72
N VAL A 24 54.18 -0.43 12.08
CA VAL A 24 53.23 -1.31 12.75
C VAL A 24 53.97 -2.40 13.48
N VAL A 25 53.90 -2.42 14.80
CA VAL A 25 54.39 -3.52 15.65
C VAL A 25 53.42 -4.69 15.51
N PRO A 26 53.85 -5.90 15.11
CA PRO A 26 52.95 -7.05 15.02
C PRO A 26 52.53 -7.51 16.41
N ALA A 27 51.23 -7.76 16.59
CA ALA A 27 50.67 -8.34 17.80
C ALA A 27 51.23 -9.77 18.03
N PRO A 28 51.44 -10.19 19.29
CA PRO A 28 51.97 -11.53 19.59
C PRO A 28 50.96 -12.62 19.14
N SER A 29 51.51 -13.63 18.44
CA SER A 29 50.79 -14.81 18.00
C SER A 29 50.35 -15.66 19.19
N ARG A 30 49.06 -15.77 19.45
CA ARG A 30 48.49 -16.72 20.41
C ARG A 30 48.35 -18.11 19.80
N ASN A 31 48.66 -19.14 20.61
CA ASN A 31 48.40 -20.55 20.28
C ASN A 31 46.87 -20.78 20.16
N ARG A 32 46.43 -21.55 19.15
CA ARG A 32 45.02 -21.77 18.81
C ARG A 32 44.21 -22.63 19.80
N ASP A 33 44.84 -23.19 20.81
CA ASP A 33 44.24 -24.21 21.70
C ASP A 33 43.93 -23.73 23.13
N GLU A 34 44.05 -22.44 23.44
CA GLU A 34 43.66 -21.95 24.77
C GLU A 34 42.18 -21.44 24.79
N PRO A 35 41.36 -21.86 25.77
CA PRO A 35 39.99 -21.42 25.89
C PRO A 35 39.91 -19.92 26.18
N LEU A 36 38.99 -19.24 25.47
CA LEU A 36 38.74 -17.81 25.64
C LEU A 36 38.25 -17.49 27.06
N THR A 37 38.91 -16.54 27.71
CA THR A 37 38.50 -16.07 29.05
C THR A 37 37.35 -15.06 28.96
N MET A 38 36.59 -14.88 30.07
CA MET A 38 35.53 -13.85 30.17
C MET A 38 36.04 -12.41 29.92
N LYS A 39 37.36 -12.19 30.11
CA LYS A 39 38.02 -10.91 29.81
C LYS A 39 38.20 -10.71 28.32
N ASP A 40 38.53 -11.78 27.59
CA ASP A 40 38.66 -11.75 26.12
C ASP A 40 37.32 -11.55 25.43
N LEU A 41 36.25 -12.13 25.97
CA LEU A 41 34.87 -11.90 25.50
C LEU A 41 34.38 -10.45 25.77
N ARG A 42 34.78 -9.84 26.89
CA ARG A 42 34.50 -8.44 27.19
C ARG A 42 35.26 -7.47 26.27
N LEU A 43 36.53 -7.75 25.97
CA LEU A 43 37.33 -6.95 25.02
C LEU A 43 36.81 -7.09 23.58
N ALA A 44 36.40 -8.29 23.16
CA ALA A 44 35.74 -8.50 21.86
C ALA A 44 34.41 -7.77 21.76
N ARG A 45 33.62 -7.65 22.85
CA ARG A 45 32.40 -6.84 22.92
C ARG A 45 32.66 -5.33 22.90
N GLN A 46 33.73 -4.85 23.53
CA GLN A 46 34.13 -3.43 23.52
C GLN A 46 34.71 -3.00 22.17
N GLY A 47 35.48 -3.88 21.49
CA GLY A 47 35.97 -3.61 20.14
C GLY A 47 34.88 -3.53 19.05
N ARG A 48 33.71 -4.14 19.29
CA ARG A 48 32.56 -4.03 18.41
C ARG A 48 31.76 -2.70 18.56
N ARG A 49 32.08 -1.88 19.56
CA ARG A 49 31.47 -0.56 19.79
C ARG A 49 32.11 0.60 19.00
N ALA A 50 33.22 0.36 18.31
CA ALA A 50 33.72 1.32 17.34
C ALA A 50 32.77 1.34 16.13
N ALA A 51 32.33 2.54 15.72
CA ALA A 51 31.50 2.74 14.54
C ALA A 51 32.08 1.93 13.38
N ARG A 52 31.31 1.01 12.82
CA ARG A 52 31.68 0.32 11.58
C ARG A 52 31.98 1.40 10.55
N PRO A 53 33.16 1.39 9.89
CA PRO A 53 33.37 2.24 8.74
C PRO A 53 32.22 1.93 7.77
N LYS A 54 31.62 2.98 7.16
CA LYS A 54 30.69 2.80 6.05
C LYS A 54 31.32 1.79 5.11
N PRO A 55 30.60 0.73 4.66
CA PRO A 55 31.16 -0.22 3.72
C PRO A 55 31.68 0.59 2.54
N ALA A 56 32.94 0.38 2.14
CA ALA A 56 33.47 0.98 0.93
C ALA A 56 32.50 0.64 -0.19
N GLU A 57 31.98 1.66 -0.91
CA GLU A 57 31.09 1.47 -2.04
C GLU A 57 31.81 0.52 -3.01
N ASN A 58 31.31 -0.70 -3.12
CA ASN A 58 31.87 -1.67 -4.05
C ASN A 58 31.33 -1.31 -5.43
N VAL A 59 32.21 -0.79 -6.28
CA VAL A 59 31.90 -0.38 -7.67
C VAL A 59 31.22 -1.49 -8.48
N LEU A 60 31.44 -2.78 -8.11
CA LEU A 60 30.75 -3.93 -8.71
C LEU A 60 29.29 -4.07 -8.26
N ARG A 61 28.85 -3.29 -7.29
CA ARG A 61 27.47 -3.23 -6.80
C ARG A 61 26.71 -1.97 -7.26
N GLU A 62 27.37 -1.13 -8.03
CA GLU A 62 26.75 0.04 -8.65
C GLU A 62 25.68 -0.44 -9.63
N GLY A 63 24.40 -0.13 -9.32
CA GLY A 63 23.23 -0.60 -10.09
C GLY A 63 22.52 -1.84 -9.53
N LEU A 64 23.09 -2.58 -8.58
CA LEU A 64 22.38 -3.61 -7.82
C LEU A 64 21.70 -2.93 -6.63
N ARG A 65 20.38 -2.73 -6.69
CA ARG A 65 19.57 -2.42 -5.50
C ARG A 65 19.59 -3.66 -4.60
N LEU A 66 20.55 -3.70 -3.69
CA LEU A 66 20.45 -4.60 -2.55
C LEU A 66 19.30 -4.07 -1.70
N GLU A 67 18.30 -4.90 -1.49
CA GLU A 67 17.24 -4.60 -0.53
C GLU A 67 17.88 -4.21 0.79
N ARG A 68 17.55 -3.02 1.30
CA ARG A 68 18.15 -2.52 2.55
C ARG A 68 17.48 -3.26 3.69
N VAL A 69 18.25 -4.05 4.41
CA VAL A 69 17.81 -4.59 5.70
C VAL A 69 17.63 -3.40 6.66
N PRO A 70 16.49 -3.29 7.35
CA PRO A 70 16.25 -2.24 8.35
C PRO A 70 17.28 -2.22 9.48
N ASP A 71 17.34 -1.12 10.23
CA ASP A 71 18.11 -1.09 11.47
C ASP A 71 17.55 -2.09 12.49
N PRO A 72 18.40 -2.60 13.43
CA PRO A 72 17.94 -3.38 14.59
C PRO A 72 16.73 -2.74 15.26
N CYS A 73 15.66 -3.49 15.52
CA CYS A 73 14.40 -2.92 15.99
C CYS A 73 13.49 -3.91 16.71
N ILE A 74 12.51 -3.36 17.43
CA ILE A 74 11.37 -4.07 17.99
C ILE A 74 10.12 -3.71 17.19
N VAL A 75 9.36 -4.71 16.77
CA VAL A 75 7.96 -4.53 16.33
C VAL A 75 7.04 -4.87 17.49
N VAL A 76 6.25 -3.91 17.93
CA VAL A 76 5.24 -4.07 18.98
C VAL A 76 3.88 -4.18 18.32
N LEU A 77 3.34 -5.40 18.25
CA LEU A 77 2.08 -5.71 17.56
C LEU A 77 0.92 -5.70 18.54
N PHE A 78 0.15 -4.61 18.57
CA PHE A 78 -1.11 -4.52 19.34
C PHE A 78 -2.22 -5.28 18.62
N GLY A 79 -3.01 -6.04 19.37
CA GLY A 79 -4.06 -6.89 18.79
C GLY A 79 -3.53 -8.18 18.18
N ALA A 80 -2.42 -8.67 18.70
CA ALA A 80 -1.69 -9.85 18.18
C ALA A 80 -2.53 -11.14 18.13
N THR A 81 -3.64 -11.21 18.88
CA THR A 81 -4.58 -12.36 18.88
C THR A 81 -5.80 -12.13 17.98
N GLY A 82 -5.78 -11.10 17.14
CA GLY A 82 -6.85 -10.75 16.20
C GLY A 82 -6.69 -11.40 14.83
N ASP A 83 -7.76 -11.44 14.06
CA ASP A 83 -7.81 -12.07 12.72
C ASP A 83 -6.76 -11.48 11.76
N LEU A 84 -6.60 -10.15 11.73
CA LEU A 84 -5.61 -9.48 10.87
C LEU A 84 -4.17 -9.90 11.22
N ALA A 85 -3.84 -9.97 12.52
CA ALA A 85 -2.52 -10.41 12.97
C ALA A 85 -2.23 -11.84 12.51
N HIS A 86 -3.19 -12.76 12.69
CA HIS A 86 -3.08 -14.16 12.30
C HIS A 86 -2.98 -14.36 10.80
N ARG A 87 -3.81 -13.67 10.03
CA ARG A 87 -3.95 -13.95 8.58
C ARG A 87 -2.98 -13.15 7.71
N LYS A 88 -2.48 -12.01 8.19
CA LYS A 88 -1.69 -11.09 7.37
C LYS A 88 -0.38 -10.64 8.02
N VAL A 89 -0.42 -10.01 9.21
CA VAL A 89 0.76 -9.31 9.74
C VAL A 89 1.87 -10.30 10.14
N ILE A 90 1.55 -11.34 10.92
CA ILE A 90 2.55 -12.31 11.37
C ILE A 90 3.08 -13.17 10.21
N PRO A 91 2.25 -13.69 9.29
CA PRO A 91 2.76 -14.33 8.08
C PRO A 91 3.67 -13.45 7.22
N ALA A 92 3.36 -12.15 7.08
CA ALA A 92 4.21 -11.21 6.35
C ALA A 92 5.56 -10.98 7.04
N ILE A 93 5.57 -10.77 8.37
CA ILE A 93 6.82 -10.63 9.16
C ILE A 93 7.65 -11.92 9.08
N TYR A 94 7.02 -13.10 9.14
CA TYR A 94 7.71 -14.38 8.96
C TYR A 94 8.36 -14.49 7.57
N GLN A 95 7.66 -14.07 6.50
CA GLN A 95 8.25 -14.08 5.15
C GLN A 95 9.45 -13.14 5.04
N LEU A 96 9.38 -11.94 5.63
CA LEU A 96 10.51 -11.02 5.69
C LEU A 96 11.70 -11.62 6.46
N TRP A 97 11.44 -12.34 7.56
CA TRP A 97 12.47 -13.05 8.30
C TRP A 97 13.11 -14.17 7.46
N ARG A 98 12.28 -15.02 6.85
CA ARG A 98 12.73 -16.16 6.03
C ARG A 98 13.59 -15.73 4.84
N THR A 99 13.28 -14.56 4.26
CA THR A 99 14.05 -13.99 3.13
C THR A 99 15.24 -13.13 3.56
N ASN A 100 15.56 -13.09 4.84
CA ASN A 100 16.65 -12.29 5.43
C ASN A 100 16.52 -10.78 5.20
N LEU A 101 15.29 -10.27 5.10
CA LEU A 101 14.98 -8.86 4.98
C LEU A 101 14.81 -8.16 6.35
N LEU A 102 14.82 -8.91 7.45
CA LEU A 102 14.84 -8.36 8.81
C LEU A 102 16.25 -8.48 9.44
N PRO A 103 16.63 -7.53 10.31
CA PRO A 103 17.91 -7.59 10.99
C PRO A 103 17.97 -8.76 11.99
N PHE A 104 19.17 -9.28 12.24
CA PHE A 104 19.33 -10.38 13.18
C PHE A 104 18.87 -10.01 14.60
N GLU A 105 19.03 -8.74 14.99
CA GLU A 105 18.60 -8.18 16.27
C GLU A 105 17.10 -7.81 16.30
N PHE A 106 16.30 -8.29 15.36
CA PHE A 106 14.85 -8.09 15.32
C PHE A 106 14.15 -8.84 16.47
N VAL A 107 13.15 -8.19 17.08
CA VAL A 107 12.25 -8.82 18.07
C VAL A 107 10.80 -8.41 17.77
N LEU A 108 9.88 -9.38 17.82
CA LEU A 108 8.44 -9.18 17.77
C LEU A 108 7.86 -9.29 19.19
N VAL A 109 7.36 -8.17 19.71
CA VAL A 109 6.60 -8.14 20.97
C VAL A 109 5.11 -8.14 20.63
N ALA A 110 4.49 -9.28 20.78
CA ALA A 110 3.05 -9.45 20.56
C ALA A 110 2.27 -8.98 21.79
N VAL A 111 1.32 -8.06 21.60
CA VAL A 111 0.54 -7.47 22.71
C VAL A 111 -0.94 -7.78 22.53
N GLY A 112 -1.56 -8.32 23.58
CA GLY A 112 -2.98 -8.68 23.53
C GLY A 112 -3.60 -8.83 24.92
N ARG A 113 -4.94 -8.88 24.95
CA ARG A 113 -5.74 -8.97 26.18
C ARG A 113 -5.89 -10.41 26.72
N ARG A 114 -5.58 -11.43 25.90
CA ARG A 114 -5.62 -12.82 26.36
C ARG A 114 -4.36 -13.14 27.17
N PRO A 115 -4.48 -13.88 28.29
CA PRO A 115 -3.33 -14.21 29.12
C PRO A 115 -2.54 -15.41 28.53
N TYR A 116 -1.76 -15.18 27.48
CA TYR A 116 -0.83 -16.15 26.94
C TYR A 116 0.58 -16.01 27.57
N ASP A 117 1.27 -17.13 27.64
CA ASP A 117 2.73 -17.15 27.75
C ASP A 117 3.37 -17.18 26.34
N ASP A 118 4.69 -17.01 26.27
CA ASP A 118 5.43 -16.97 25.01
C ASP A 118 5.24 -18.26 24.19
N ASP A 119 5.29 -19.43 24.83
CA ASP A 119 5.25 -20.72 24.15
C ASP A 119 3.86 -21.04 23.60
N THR A 120 2.82 -20.75 24.35
CA THR A 120 1.43 -20.89 23.89
C THR A 120 1.17 -19.98 22.71
N PHE A 121 1.61 -18.71 22.78
CA PHE A 121 1.45 -17.76 21.69
C PHE A 121 2.22 -18.20 20.44
N ARG A 122 3.48 -18.63 20.58
CA ARG A 122 4.29 -19.14 19.46
C ARG A 122 3.64 -20.34 18.78
N ALA A 123 3.09 -21.28 19.58
CA ALA A 123 2.40 -22.45 19.04
C ALA A 123 1.14 -22.09 18.25
N GLU A 124 0.38 -21.05 18.67
CA GLU A 124 -0.77 -20.55 17.95
C GLU A 124 -0.35 -19.84 16.65
N MET A 125 0.71 -19.02 16.70
CA MET A 125 1.21 -18.33 15.52
C MET A 125 1.82 -19.28 14.49
N ARG A 126 2.41 -20.38 14.90
CA ARG A 126 2.86 -21.44 14.00
C ARG A 126 1.72 -21.92 13.10
N LYS A 127 0.58 -22.25 13.70
CA LYS A 127 -0.62 -22.68 12.94
C LYS A 127 -1.07 -21.62 11.94
N SER A 128 -1.01 -20.35 12.32
CA SER A 128 -1.37 -19.25 11.44
C SER A 128 -0.42 -19.15 10.24
N VAL A 129 0.88 -19.26 10.47
CA VAL A 129 1.89 -19.21 9.41
C VAL A 129 1.77 -20.43 8.48
N GLU A 130 1.50 -21.63 9.03
CA GLU A 130 1.25 -22.86 8.26
C GLU A 130 0.05 -22.76 7.32
N VAL A 131 -0.97 -21.96 7.67
CA VAL A 131 -2.19 -21.81 6.86
C VAL A 131 -2.11 -20.60 5.92
N PHE A 132 -1.57 -19.49 6.38
CA PHE A 132 -1.70 -18.20 5.70
C PHE A 132 -0.40 -17.68 5.07
N SER A 133 0.71 -18.38 5.23
CA SER A 133 1.96 -17.98 4.58
C SER A 133 1.87 -18.18 3.06
N ARG A 134 2.42 -17.24 2.31
CA ARG A 134 2.49 -17.27 0.85
C ARG A 134 3.28 -18.46 0.31
N VAL A 135 4.30 -18.87 1.02
CA VAL A 135 5.19 -19.98 0.63
C VAL A 135 5.01 -21.14 1.58
N LEU A 136 4.58 -22.26 1.03
CA LEU A 136 4.34 -23.51 1.74
C LEU A 136 5.12 -24.66 1.04
N PRO A 137 5.51 -25.72 1.75
CA PRO A 137 5.35 -25.94 3.19
C PRO A 137 6.21 -25.01 4.05
N LEU A 138 5.90 -24.92 5.35
CA LEU A 138 6.64 -24.14 6.32
C LEU A 138 8.11 -24.60 6.36
N ASP A 139 9.04 -23.65 6.34
CA ASP A 139 10.46 -23.92 6.57
C ASP A 139 10.72 -24.03 8.08
N GLU A 140 10.98 -25.23 8.56
CA GLU A 140 11.13 -25.53 9.98
C GLU A 140 12.34 -24.80 10.62
N ALA A 141 13.43 -24.65 9.89
CA ALA A 141 14.61 -23.96 10.40
C ALA A 141 14.36 -22.46 10.52
N ALA A 142 13.73 -21.87 9.48
CA ALA A 142 13.33 -20.47 9.50
C ALA A 142 12.27 -20.19 10.58
N TRP A 143 11.29 -21.09 10.76
CA TRP A 143 10.30 -20.94 11.82
C TRP A 143 10.94 -21.00 13.21
N THR A 144 11.79 -21.98 13.48
CA THR A 144 12.44 -22.14 14.79
C THR A 144 13.21 -20.88 15.16
N SER A 145 14.02 -20.35 14.23
CA SER A 145 14.78 -19.13 14.46
C SER A 145 13.91 -17.88 14.60
N PHE A 146 12.78 -17.83 13.89
CA PHE A 146 11.81 -16.75 14.02
C PHE A 146 11.05 -16.79 15.34
N ALA A 147 10.62 -17.99 15.77
CA ALA A 147 9.89 -18.18 17.02
C ALA A 147 10.69 -17.71 18.25
N GLU A 148 12.02 -17.88 18.24
CA GLU A 148 12.90 -17.36 19.29
C GLU A 148 12.88 -15.81 19.40
N ARG A 149 12.45 -15.12 18.35
CA ARG A 149 12.33 -13.66 18.29
C ARG A 149 10.96 -13.15 18.71
N ILE A 150 10.01 -14.04 19.00
CA ILE A 150 8.64 -13.68 19.40
C ILE A 150 8.54 -13.75 20.93
N THR A 151 8.02 -12.69 21.52
CA THR A 151 7.64 -12.67 22.95
C THR A 151 6.25 -12.09 23.07
N TYR A 152 5.48 -12.54 24.07
CA TYR A 152 4.13 -12.07 24.33
C TYR A 152 4.06 -11.18 25.56
N HIS A 153 3.28 -10.12 25.49
CA HIS A 153 3.00 -9.23 26.59
C HIS A 153 1.50 -9.08 26.79
N HIS A 154 1.00 -9.54 27.93
CA HIS A 154 -0.41 -9.38 28.30
C HIS A 154 -0.68 -7.93 28.69
N LEU A 155 -1.63 -7.27 28.02
CA LEU A 155 -1.98 -5.89 28.29
C LEU A 155 -3.47 -5.64 27.97
N ASP A 156 -4.22 -5.14 28.95
CA ASP A 156 -5.49 -4.49 28.68
C ASP A 156 -5.22 -3.03 28.26
N PHE A 157 -5.71 -2.64 27.10
CA PHE A 157 -5.44 -1.31 26.52
C PHE A 157 -6.08 -0.16 27.31
N HIS A 158 -6.97 -0.47 28.25
CA HIS A 158 -7.55 0.49 29.20
C HIS A 158 -6.77 0.60 30.51
N ASP A 159 -5.84 -0.31 30.75
CA ASP A 159 -5.00 -0.30 31.96
C ASP A 159 -3.79 0.66 31.80
N VAL A 160 -3.85 1.77 32.52
CA VAL A 160 -2.77 2.78 32.50
C VAL A 160 -1.45 2.22 33.02
N GLY A 161 -1.48 1.40 34.08
CA GLY A 161 -0.28 0.80 34.68
C GLY A 161 0.36 -0.27 33.81
N GLY A 162 -0.43 -0.93 32.95
CA GLY A 162 0.07 -1.93 32.03
C GLY A 162 1.03 -1.37 30.97
N PHE A 163 0.87 -0.10 30.57
CA PHE A 163 1.82 0.54 29.64
C PHE A 163 3.19 0.81 30.29
N GLU A 164 3.26 1.05 31.60
CA GLU A 164 4.56 1.14 32.32
C GLU A 164 5.29 -0.21 32.29
N GLY A 165 4.55 -1.32 32.49
CA GLY A 165 5.07 -2.66 32.34
C GLY A 165 5.59 -2.95 30.93
N LEU A 166 4.86 -2.52 29.89
CA LEU A 166 5.30 -2.62 28.50
C LEU A 166 6.59 -1.81 28.27
N ALA A 167 6.66 -0.56 28.74
CA ALA A 167 7.84 0.28 28.59
C ALA A 167 9.09 -0.35 29.25
N ALA A 168 8.94 -0.88 30.47
CA ALA A 168 10.00 -1.60 31.15
C ALA A 168 10.46 -2.85 30.40
N ARG A 169 9.52 -3.63 29.84
CA ARG A 169 9.79 -4.81 29.03
C ARG A 169 10.58 -4.45 27.75
N LEU A 170 10.14 -3.40 27.02
CA LEU A 170 10.83 -2.94 25.82
C LEU A 170 12.25 -2.47 26.11
N ALA A 171 12.46 -1.74 27.21
CA ALA A 171 13.79 -1.31 27.63
C ALA A 171 14.73 -2.50 27.95
N ALA A 172 14.21 -3.56 28.56
CA ALA A 172 14.96 -4.79 28.81
C ALA A 172 15.35 -5.47 27.49
N ILE A 173 14.42 -5.63 26.57
CA ILE A 173 14.64 -6.22 25.24
C ILE A 173 15.67 -5.41 24.44
N ASP A 174 15.61 -4.07 24.48
CA ASP A 174 16.59 -3.20 23.83
C ASP A 174 18.02 -3.49 24.29
N LEU A 175 18.21 -3.72 25.59
CA LEU A 175 19.52 -4.04 26.17
C LEU A 175 19.99 -5.47 25.82
N GLU A 176 19.08 -6.44 25.89
CA GLU A 176 19.38 -7.85 25.65
C GLU A 176 19.69 -8.15 24.19
N ASN A 177 18.92 -7.57 23.28
CA ASN A 177 18.98 -7.88 21.84
C ASN A 177 19.71 -6.81 21.01
N GLY A 178 20.04 -5.65 21.58
CA GLY A 178 20.74 -4.59 20.87
C GLY A 178 19.90 -3.87 19.82
N THR A 179 18.60 -3.74 20.02
CA THR A 179 17.66 -3.13 19.09
C THR A 179 17.75 -1.60 19.03
N ARG A 180 18.66 -0.99 19.78
CA ARG A 180 19.01 0.44 19.77
C ARG A 180 17.87 1.40 20.10
N GLY A 181 16.80 0.90 20.72
CA GLY A 181 15.63 1.67 21.00
C GLY A 181 14.79 2.02 19.76
N ASN A 182 14.91 1.30 18.66
CA ASN A 182 14.07 1.47 17.49
C ASN A 182 12.77 0.67 17.66
N HIS A 183 11.63 1.36 17.70
CA HIS A 183 10.34 0.70 17.91
C HIS A 183 9.35 1.05 16.83
N LEU A 184 8.74 0.02 16.23
CA LEU A 184 7.57 0.12 15.36
C LEU A 184 6.34 -0.36 16.14
N PHE A 185 5.41 0.52 16.46
CA PHE A 185 4.13 0.18 17.08
C PHE A 185 3.11 -0.09 15.99
N TYR A 186 2.64 -1.32 15.88
CA TYR A 186 1.67 -1.74 14.87
C TYR A 186 0.30 -1.94 15.52
N LEU A 187 -0.70 -1.16 15.11
CA LEU A 187 -2.05 -1.20 15.66
C LEU A 187 -2.96 -2.08 14.79
N ALA A 188 -2.96 -3.41 15.05
CA ALA A 188 -3.84 -4.40 14.42
C ALA A 188 -5.12 -4.62 15.25
N THR A 189 -5.65 -3.55 15.86
CA THR A 189 -6.83 -3.56 16.73
C THR A 189 -8.02 -2.91 16.05
N GLN A 190 -9.18 -2.95 16.70
CA GLN A 190 -10.33 -2.16 16.25
C GLN A 190 -10.06 -0.65 16.38
N PRO A 191 -10.61 0.19 15.49
CA PRO A 191 -10.37 1.64 15.49
C PRO A 191 -10.71 2.33 16.82
N SER A 192 -11.71 1.84 17.55
CA SER A 192 -12.09 2.34 18.87
C SER A 192 -10.97 2.25 19.92
N GLN A 193 -9.94 1.42 19.68
CA GLN A 193 -8.81 1.24 20.59
C GLN A 193 -7.61 2.15 20.25
N PHE A 194 -7.57 2.74 19.05
CA PHE A 194 -6.40 3.51 18.58
C PHE A 194 -6.03 4.64 19.52
N ALA A 195 -7.00 5.50 19.87
CA ALA A 195 -6.74 6.64 20.76
C ALA A 195 -6.26 6.21 22.16
N GLY A 196 -6.81 5.12 22.71
CA GLY A 196 -6.40 4.56 23.99
C GLY A 196 -4.96 4.06 23.99
N ILE A 197 -4.59 3.29 22.96
CA ILE A 197 -3.23 2.75 22.80
C ILE A 197 -2.24 3.89 22.59
N ILE A 198 -2.51 4.81 21.68
CA ILE A 198 -1.65 5.96 21.37
C ILE A 198 -1.47 6.85 22.61
N GLY A 199 -2.55 7.17 23.32
CA GLY A 199 -2.47 7.90 24.58
C GLY A 199 -1.69 7.16 25.67
N GLY A 200 -1.78 5.82 25.72
CA GLY A 200 -0.98 4.98 26.60
C GLY A 200 0.52 5.07 26.30
N LEU A 201 0.89 4.96 25.02
CA LEU A 201 2.28 5.10 24.57
C LEU A 201 2.87 6.47 24.90
N GLY A 202 2.11 7.55 24.66
CA GLY A 202 2.53 8.92 24.98
C GLY A 202 2.74 9.14 26.47
N ARG A 203 1.86 8.61 27.34
CA ARG A 203 1.99 8.77 28.81
C ARG A 203 3.29 8.18 29.37
N VAL A 204 3.78 7.09 28.79
CA VAL A 204 5.02 6.42 29.22
C VAL A 204 6.25 6.83 28.40
N GLY A 205 6.11 7.86 27.52
CA GLY A 205 7.22 8.41 26.72
C GLY A 205 7.73 7.50 25.62
N LEU A 206 6.94 6.54 25.16
CA LEU A 206 7.31 5.62 24.06
C LEU A 206 7.17 6.25 22.67
N ASP A 207 6.62 7.46 22.58
CA ASP A 207 6.53 8.28 21.36
C ASP A 207 7.82 9.07 21.09
N HIS A 208 8.63 9.31 22.12
CA HIS A 208 9.82 10.15 22.03
C HIS A 208 10.98 9.42 21.38
N GLU A 209 11.52 10.01 20.32
CA GLU A 209 12.78 9.56 19.73
C GLU A 209 13.93 9.94 20.65
N ARG A 210 14.84 9.01 20.86
CA ARG A 210 15.96 9.19 21.77
C ARG A 210 17.05 10.04 21.12
N HIS A 211 17.72 10.87 21.91
CA HIS A 211 18.88 11.66 21.45
C HIS A 211 20.04 10.80 20.92
N ASP A 212 20.08 9.52 21.30
CA ASP A 212 21.09 8.55 20.87
C ASP A 212 20.71 7.82 19.56
N GLY A 213 19.62 8.23 18.89
CA GLY A 213 19.27 7.80 17.54
C GLY A 213 18.20 6.73 17.41
N GLY A 214 17.51 6.34 18.50
CA GLY A 214 16.38 5.41 18.43
C GLY A 214 15.13 6.07 17.83
N TRP A 215 14.66 5.55 16.70
CA TRP A 215 13.43 6.04 16.05
C TRP A 215 12.17 5.41 16.67
N ARG A 216 11.05 6.13 16.57
CA ARG A 216 9.71 5.69 16.98
C ARG A 216 8.77 5.87 15.80
N ARG A 217 8.03 4.81 15.44
CA ARG A 217 7.05 4.82 14.35
C ARG A 217 5.79 4.11 14.78
N VAL A 218 4.65 4.59 14.28
CA VAL A 218 3.35 3.95 14.51
C VAL A 218 2.68 3.62 13.19
N VAL A 219 2.30 2.36 13.02
CA VAL A 219 1.48 1.88 11.90
C VAL A 219 0.05 1.79 12.38
N ILE A 220 -0.86 2.41 11.63
CA ILE A 220 -2.28 2.43 11.92
C ILE A 220 -3.04 1.81 10.75
N GLU A 221 -3.90 0.84 11.05
CA GLU A 221 -4.77 0.18 10.08
C GLU A 221 -6.03 0.99 9.77
N LYS A 222 -6.62 0.75 8.59
CA LYS A 222 -7.94 1.28 8.27
C LYS A 222 -9.03 0.66 9.15
N PRO A 223 -10.16 1.37 9.35
CA PRO A 223 -10.54 2.67 8.81
C PRO A 223 -10.00 3.85 9.60
N PHE A 224 -9.75 4.97 8.91
CA PHE A 224 -9.36 6.25 9.52
C PHE A 224 -10.58 7.15 9.67
N GLY A 225 -11.34 6.94 10.73
CA GLY A 225 -12.66 7.54 10.89
C GLY A 225 -13.74 6.82 10.08
N HIS A 226 -14.98 7.26 10.23
CA HIS A 226 -16.15 6.83 9.47
C HIS A 226 -16.81 8.00 8.70
N ASP A 227 -16.33 9.21 8.93
CA ASP A 227 -16.66 10.48 8.30
C ASP A 227 -15.50 11.48 8.47
N LEU A 228 -15.58 12.64 7.84
CA LEU A 228 -14.56 13.69 7.89
C LEU A 228 -14.28 14.16 9.33
N GLU A 229 -15.31 14.37 10.14
CA GLU A 229 -15.14 14.88 11.50
C GLU A 229 -14.48 13.85 12.44
N SER A 230 -14.82 12.58 12.31
CA SER A 230 -14.16 11.52 13.08
C SER A 230 -12.72 11.28 12.60
N ALA A 231 -12.45 11.42 11.31
CA ALA A 231 -11.10 11.37 10.76
C ALA A 231 -10.23 12.52 11.29
N LYS A 232 -10.74 13.76 11.26
CA LYS A 232 -10.05 14.93 11.85
C LYS A 232 -9.83 14.76 13.35
N ARG A 233 -10.80 14.21 14.07
CA ARG A 233 -10.67 13.92 15.49
C ARG A 233 -9.56 12.92 15.75
N LEU A 234 -9.55 11.80 15.02
CA LEU A 234 -8.51 10.77 15.13
C LEU A 234 -7.12 11.35 14.81
N ASN A 235 -6.99 12.10 13.72
CA ASN A 235 -5.74 12.75 13.34
C ASN A 235 -5.24 13.70 14.45
N ARG A 236 -6.13 14.50 15.07
CA ARG A 236 -5.78 15.35 16.19
C ARG A 236 -5.30 14.56 17.41
N GLU A 237 -5.99 13.45 17.77
CA GLU A 237 -5.59 12.62 18.92
C GLU A 237 -4.23 11.95 18.68
N VAL A 238 -4.00 11.40 17.48
CA VAL A 238 -2.71 10.81 17.12
C VAL A 238 -1.61 11.87 17.09
N GLY A 239 -1.90 13.04 16.53
CA GLY A 239 -0.96 14.17 16.40
C GLY A 239 -0.55 14.83 17.72
N LYS A 240 -1.30 14.59 18.84
CA LYS A 240 -0.87 15.00 20.19
C LYS A 240 0.33 14.21 20.70
N VAL A 241 0.52 12.99 20.18
CA VAL A 241 1.52 12.03 20.65
C VAL A 241 2.63 11.86 19.61
N PHE A 242 2.29 11.52 18.37
CA PHE A 242 3.25 11.27 17.30
C PHE A 242 3.25 12.40 16.26
N ARG A 243 4.44 12.79 15.79
CA ARG A 243 4.56 13.67 14.61
C ARG A 243 4.14 12.93 13.35
N GLU A 244 3.63 13.64 12.34
CA GLU A 244 3.21 13.03 11.07
C GLU A 244 4.32 12.19 10.41
N SER A 245 5.58 12.57 10.56
CA SER A 245 6.74 11.80 10.07
C SER A 245 6.94 10.44 10.76
N GLN A 246 6.27 10.21 11.89
CA GLN A 246 6.31 8.96 12.65
C GLN A 246 5.09 8.08 12.37
N ILE A 247 4.10 8.57 11.60
CA ILE A 247 2.79 7.93 11.41
C ILE A 247 2.72 7.30 10.02
N TYR A 248 2.37 6.01 9.98
CA TYR A 248 2.25 5.19 8.77
C TYR A 248 0.83 4.64 8.69
N ARG A 249 -0.07 5.36 7.98
CA ARG A 249 -1.47 4.90 7.78
C ARG A 249 -1.51 3.95 6.59
N ILE A 250 -1.93 2.71 6.84
CA ILE A 250 -1.96 1.66 5.81
C ILE A 250 -3.20 1.78 4.92
N ASP A 251 -2.96 1.91 3.63
CA ASP A 251 -3.84 1.41 2.59
C ASP A 251 -3.13 0.26 1.88
N HIS A 252 -3.61 -0.97 2.06
CA HIS A 252 -2.92 -2.17 1.54
C HIS A 252 -2.88 -2.21 0.00
N TYR A 253 -3.69 -1.43 -0.72
CA TYR A 253 -3.57 -1.29 -2.18
C TYR A 253 -2.26 -0.64 -2.59
N LEU A 254 -1.77 0.32 -1.82
CA LEU A 254 -0.50 1.00 -2.07
C LEU A 254 0.72 0.06 -1.93
N GLY A 255 0.59 -1.01 -1.14
CA GLY A 255 1.62 -2.04 -1.00
C GLY A 255 1.67 -3.05 -2.16
N LYS A 256 0.70 -3.05 -3.08
CA LYS A 256 0.70 -3.97 -4.23
C LYS A 256 1.75 -3.59 -5.26
N GLU A 257 2.48 -4.58 -5.77
CA GLU A 257 3.58 -4.37 -6.72
C GLU A 257 3.13 -3.60 -7.96
N THR A 258 1.98 -3.94 -8.54
CA THR A 258 1.45 -3.26 -9.73
C THR A 258 1.09 -1.79 -9.46
N VAL A 259 0.64 -1.46 -8.24
CA VAL A 259 0.36 -0.07 -7.85
C VAL A 259 1.67 0.70 -7.68
N ARG A 260 2.69 0.10 -7.07
CA ARG A 260 4.04 0.70 -6.99
C ARG A 260 4.63 0.92 -8.38
N ASN A 261 4.48 -0.08 -9.26
CA ASN A 261 4.95 0.03 -10.63
C ASN A 261 4.26 1.13 -11.43
N LEU A 262 3.06 1.55 -11.08
CA LEU A 262 2.37 2.64 -11.76
C LEU A 262 3.22 3.92 -11.80
N LEU A 263 3.93 4.23 -10.72
CA LEU A 263 4.83 5.38 -10.65
C LEU A 263 6.03 5.21 -11.61
N VAL A 264 6.62 4.02 -11.64
CA VAL A 264 7.72 3.69 -12.56
C VAL A 264 7.23 3.71 -14.00
N PHE A 265 6.05 3.12 -14.25
CA PHE A 265 5.46 3.07 -15.59
C PHE A 265 5.20 4.47 -16.14
N ARG A 266 4.61 5.36 -15.33
CA ARG A 266 4.33 6.74 -15.73
C ARG A 266 5.61 7.58 -15.87
N PHE A 267 6.42 7.63 -14.83
CA PHE A 267 7.49 8.62 -14.69
C PHE A 267 8.88 8.10 -15.12
N GLY A 268 9.03 6.79 -15.25
CA GLY A 268 10.25 6.16 -15.76
C GLY A 268 10.28 5.94 -17.29
N ASN A 269 9.16 6.18 -17.99
CA ASN A 269 9.03 5.89 -19.42
C ASN A 269 8.55 7.12 -20.20
N GLY A 270 9.45 7.75 -20.95
CA GLY A 270 9.19 8.98 -21.70
C GLY A 270 8.15 8.89 -22.82
N ILE A 271 7.63 7.69 -23.15
CA ILE A 271 6.58 7.52 -24.18
C ILE A 271 5.17 7.63 -23.60
N PHE A 272 4.96 7.39 -22.29
CA PHE A 272 3.63 7.37 -21.69
C PHE A 272 3.23 8.72 -21.12
N GLU A 273 4.06 9.37 -20.34
CA GLU A 273 3.72 10.62 -19.65
C GLU A 273 3.24 11.75 -20.59
N PRO A 274 3.80 11.97 -21.79
CA PRO A 274 3.30 12.97 -22.74
C PRO A 274 1.86 12.70 -23.21
N LEU A 275 1.41 11.45 -23.19
CA LEU A 275 0.08 11.03 -23.59
C LEU A 275 -0.93 11.03 -22.42
N TRP A 276 -0.46 11.31 -21.19
CA TRP A 276 -1.21 11.14 -19.95
C TRP A 276 -1.93 12.44 -19.55
N ASN A 277 -2.81 12.91 -20.42
CA ASN A 277 -3.54 14.17 -20.23
C ASN A 277 -4.76 14.28 -21.14
N ARG A 278 -5.57 15.31 -20.90
CA ARG A 278 -6.84 15.62 -21.61
C ARG A 278 -6.73 15.75 -23.13
N ARG A 279 -5.54 15.98 -23.68
CA ARG A 279 -5.36 16.05 -25.15
C ARG A 279 -5.51 14.69 -25.79
N TYR A 280 -5.07 13.62 -25.11
CA TYR A 280 -5.02 12.27 -25.68
C TYR A 280 -6.00 11.31 -24.99
N VAL A 281 -6.28 11.48 -23.71
CA VAL A 281 -7.19 10.63 -22.95
C VAL A 281 -8.63 11.08 -23.14
N ASP A 282 -9.52 10.14 -23.47
CA ASP A 282 -10.95 10.36 -23.56
C ASP A 282 -11.60 10.20 -22.18
N HIS A 283 -11.32 9.12 -21.48
CA HIS A 283 -11.78 8.87 -20.12
C HIS A 283 -10.91 7.82 -19.41
N VAL A 284 -11.03 7.76 -18.10
CA VAL A 284 -10.42 6.73 -17.25
C VAL A 284 -11.52 5.92 -16.58
N GLN A 285 -11.34 4.59 -16.50
CA GLN A 285 -12.21 3.70 -15.72
C GLN A 285 -11.39 2.96 -14.67
N ILE A 286 -11.85 2.94 -13.43
CA ILE A 286 -11.24 2.18 -12.35
C ILE A 286 -12.29 1.25 -11.75
N THR A 287 -12.04 -0.04 -11.82
CA THR A 287 -12.94 -1.05 -11.27
C THR A 287 -12.23 -1.82 -10.17
N VAL A 288 -12.86 -1.91 -8.99
CA VAL A 288 -12.49 -2.79 -7.90
C VAL A 288 -13.65 -3.75 -7.65
N ALA A 289 -13.59 -4.92 -8.24
CA ALA A 289 -14.65 -5.93 -8.18
C ALA A 289 -14.29 -7.06 -7.21
N GLU A 290 -15.22 -7.42 -6.35
CA GLU A 290 -15.11 -8.55 -5.43
C GLU A 290 -16.20 -9.60 -5.74
N SER A 291 -15.80 -10.86 -5.93
CA SER A 291 -16.74 -11.98 -6.13
C SER A 291 -17.29 -12.56 -4.82
N ILE A 292 -16.66 -12.23 -3.70
CA ILE A 292 -17.11 -12.62 -2.36
C ILE A 292 -18.18 -11.66 -1.84
N GLY A 293 -19.00 -12.13 -0.88
CA GLY A 293 -19.92 -11.31 -0.10
C GLY A 293 -19.26 -10.64 1.10
N ILE A 294 -20.06 -10.41 2.13
CA ILE A 294 -19.57 -9.83 3.39
C ILE A 294 -19.04 -10.88 4.36
N GLU A 295 -19.30 -12.17 4.07
CA GLU A 295 -18.93 -13.33 4.90
C GLU A 295 -19.43 -13.14 6.35
N ASN A 296 -18.60 -13.40 7.35
CA ASN A 296 -18.95 -13.25 8.77
C ASN A 296 -18.74 -11.80 9.30
N ARG A 297 -18.97 -10.78 8.48
CA ARG A 297 -18.72 -9.37 8.83
C ARG A 297 -19.96 -8.48 8.64
N GLY A 298 -21.15 -9.06 8.82
CA GLY A 298 -22.42 -8.34 8.62
C GLY A 298 -22.49 -7.07 9.44
N SER A 299 -22.35 -7.13 10.75
CA SER A 299 -22.41 -5.98 11.65
C SER A 299 -21.36 -4.89 11.37
N PHE A 300 -20.18 -5.27 10.89
CA PHE A 300 -19.17 -4.31 10.45
C PHE A 300 -19.58 -3.64 9.13
N TYR A 301 -20.06 -4.44 8.17
CA TYR A 301 -20.39 -3.92 6.85
C TYR A 301 -21.64 -3.03 6.85
N GLU A 302 -22.59 -3.26 7.73
CA GLU A 302 -23.74 -2.40 7.98
C GLU A 302 -23.34 -0.95 8.34
N GLN A 303 -22.18 -0.79 8.97
CA GLN A 303 -21.66 0.53 9.36
C GLN A 303 -20.77 1.16 8.29
N THR A 304 -20.24 0.38 7.36
CA THR A 304 -19.26 0.86 6.40
C THR A 304 -19.80 1.01 4.97
N GLY A 305 -20.52 0.03 4.47
CA GLY A 305 -20.93 -0.02 3.07
C GLY A 305 -19.74 -0.04 2.09
N ALA A 306 -20.02 -0.04 0.81
CA ALA A 306 -19.00 -0.02 -0.24
C ALA A 306 -18.26 1.32 -0.33
N SER A 307 -18.92 2.41 0.03
CA SER A 307 -18.36 3.76 -0.05
C SER A 307 -17.24 3.97 0.95
N ARG A 308 -17.44 3.62 2.21
CA ARG A 308 -16.43 3.74 3.26
C ARG A 308 -15.40 2.64 3.19
N ASP A 309 -15.81 1.39 2.78
CA ASP A 309 -14.87 0.25 2.72
C ASP A 309 -13.87 0.38 1.57
N VAL A 310 -14.28 0.89 0.39
CA VAL A 310 -13.46 0.86 -0.83
C VAL A 310 -13.34 2.20 -1.54
N LEU A 311 -14.40 2.99 -1.68
CA LEU A 311 -14.36 4.23 -2.45
C LEU A 311 -13.47 5.28 -1.77
N GLN A 312 -13.67 5.53 -0.47
CA GLN A 312 -12.99 6.55 0.32
C GLN A 312 -11.46 6.34 0.40
N ASN A 313 -11.03 5.11 0.27
CA ASN A 313 -9.62 4.74 0.39
C ASN A 313 -9.07 4.22 -0.95
N HIS A 314 -9.15 2.94 -1.22
CA HIS A 314 -8.50 2.28 -2.37
C HIS A 314 -8.79 2.95 -3.71
N LEU A 315 -10.07 3.28 -4.01
CA LEU A 315 -10.42 3.89 -5.30
C LEU A 315 -9.88 5.31 -5.43
N LEU A 316 -10.03 6.16 -4.39
CA LEU A 316 -9.49 7.52 -4.43
C LEU A 316 -7.95 7.52 -4.42
N GLN A 317 -7.29 6.55 -3.80
CA GLN A 317 -5.85 6.37 -3.91
C GLN A 317 -5.43 6.04 -5.35
N LEU A 318 -6.15 5.15 -6.04
CA LEU A 318 -5.88 4.85 -7.45
C LEU A 318 -6.16 6.05 -8.36
N VAL A 319 -7.25 6.79 -8.13
CA VAL A 319 -7.53 8.06 -8.83
C VAL A 319 -6.37 9.03 -8.66
N SER A 320 -5.90 9.23 -7.42
CA SER A 320 -4.80 10.16 -7.12
C SER A 320 -3.52 9.77 -7.83
N LEU A 321 -3.12 8.50 -7.80
CA LEU A 321 -1.91 8.00 -8.46
C LEU A 321 -1.97 8.12 -9.99
N ILE A 322 -3.17 7.95 -10.58
CA ILE A 322 -3.37 8.12 -12.02
C ILE A 322 -3.35 9.60 -12.40
N ALA A 323 -3.94 10.46 -11.58
CA ALA A 323 -4.17 11.85 -11.97
C ALA A 323 -3.06 12.82 -11.53
N MET A 324 -2.21 12.46 -10.56
CA MET A 324 -1.18 13.35 -10.01
C MET A 324 -0.17 13.82 -11.06
N GLU A 325 0.42 15.00 -10.83
CA GLU A 325 1.59 15.47 -11.58
C GLU A 325 2.85 14.72 -11.17
N PRO A 326 3.89 14.66 -12.02
CA PRO A 326 5.19 14.12 -11.63
C PRO A 326 5.76 14.89 -10.43
N PRO A 327 6.06 14.23 -9.30
CA PRO A 327 6.68 14.92 -8.18
C PRO A 327 8.12 15.38 -8.52
N ALA A 328 8.57 16.46 -7.92
CA ALA A 328 9.90 17.00 -8.15
C ALA A 328 11.03 16.06 -7.68
N THR A 329 10.77 15.26 -6.65
CA THR A 329 11.66 14.23 -6.10
C THR A 329 10.86 13.01 -5.71
N PHE A 330 11.51 11.84 -5.66
CA PHE A 330 10.87 10.60 -5.17
C PHE A 330 10.94 10.51 -3.64
N GLU A 331 10.55 11.59 -2.97
CA GLU A 331 10.43 11.67 -1.52
C GLU A 331 8.96 11.58 -1.11
N ALA A 332 8.71 10.99 0.06
CA ALA A 332 7.36 10.73 0.55
C ALA A 332 6.45 11.97 0.52
N ASN A 333 6.92 13.12 0.99
CA ASN A 333 6.10 14.32 1.03
C ASN A 333 5.82 14.89 -0.37
N ALA A 334 6.82 14.89 -1.28
CA ALA A 334 6.62 15.35 -2.65
C ALA A 334 5.54 14.52 -3.38
N LEU A 335 5.56 13.19 -3.21
CA LEU A 335 4.55 12.29 -3.78
C LEU A 335 3.16 12.56 -3.20
N ARG A 336 3.06 12.68 -1.86
CA ARG A 336 1.80 12.90 -1.15
C ARG A 336 1.20 14.27 -1.47
N ASP A 337 2.04 15.32 -1.63
CA ASP A 337 1.59 16.65 -2.02
C ASP A 337 0.88 16.63 -3.38
N GLU A 338 1.40 15.88 -4.36
CA GLU A 338 0.76 15.74 -5.66
C GLU A 338 -0.58 14.97 -5.57
N LYS A 339 -0.66 13.93 -4.72
CA LYS A 339 -1.92 13.20 -4.49
C LYS A 339 -2.99 14.10 -3.85
N VAL A 340 -2.62 14.88 -2.84
CA VAL A 340 -3.52 15.84 -2.17
C VAL A 340 -4.06 16.88 -3.15
N LYS A 341 -3.24 17.39 -4.07
CA LYS A 341 -3.70 18.31 -5.13
C LYS A 341 -4.80 17.70 -5.97
N VAL A 342 -4.68 16.42 -6.35
CA VAL A 342 -5.73 15.73 -7.10
C VAL A 342 -7.02 15.66 -6.31
N LEU A 343 -6.97 15.22 -5.04
CA LEU A 343 -8.17 15.08 -4.21
C LEU A 343 -8.90 16.43 -4.05
N ARG A 344 -8.17 17.53 -3.85
CA ARG A 344 -8.71 18.89 -3.78
C ARG A 344 -9.28 19.40 -5.10
N ALA A 345 -8.80 18.87 -6.23
CA ALA A 345 -9.27 19.25 -7.55
C ALA A 345 -10.47 18.42 -8.04
N ILE A 346 -10.88 17.38 -7.29
CA ILE A 346 -12.12 16.66 -7.60
C ILE A 346 -13.30 17.62 -7.39
N SER A 347 -14.05 17.84 -8.46
CA SER A 347 -15.20 18.74 -8.43
C SER A 347 -16.34 18.16 -7.59
N GLU A 348 -17.20 19.03 -7.10
CA GLU A 348 -18.42 18.61 -6.41
C GLU A 348 -19.26 17.67 -7.29
N VAL A 349 -19.66 16.55 -6.72
CA VAL A 349 -20.38 15.46 -7.39
C VAL A 349 -21.88 15.76 -7.41
N GLN A 350 -22.52 15.66 -8.57
CA GLN A 350 -23.97 15.85 -8.65
C GLN A 350 -24.72 14.62 -8.13
N MET A 351 -25.51 14.79 -7.07
CA MET A 351 -26.06 13.68 -6.28
C MET A 351 -27.43 13.21 -6.75
N SER A 352 -28.20 14.04 -7.44
CA SER A 352 -29.61 13.74 -7.71
C SER A 352 -30.04 14.10 -9.13
N GLY A 353 -31.20 13.55 -9.53
CA GLY A 353 -31.80 13.79 -10.84
C GLY A 353 -31.27 12.89 -11.96
N ALA A 354 -31.71 13.15 -13.18
CA ALA A 354 -31.32 12.36 -14.36
C ALA A 354 -29.81 12.45 -14.71
N GLN A 355 -29.11 13.38 -14.10
CA GLN A 355 -27.65 13.60 -14.29
C GLN A 355 -26.82 13.26 -13.05
N ALA A 356 -27.39 12.54 -12.09
CA ALA A 356 -26.61 12.12 -10.92
C ALA A 356 -25.32 11.39 -11.33
N ASP A 357 -24.20 11.82 -10.74
CA ASP A 357 -22.87 11.28 -11.02
C ASP A 357 -22.52 10.08 -10.15
N VAL A 358 -23.43 9.66 -9.26
CA VAL A 358 -23.24 8.52 -8.36
C VAL A 358 -24.44 7.58 -8.41
N VAL A 359 -24.13 6.29 -8.36
CA VAL A 359 -25.10 5.19 -8.32
C VAL A 359 -24.75 4.28 -7.16
N ARG A 360 -25.73 3.96 -6.29
CA ARG A 360 -25.60 2.95 -5.24
C ARG A 360 -26.40 1.69 -5.57
N GLY A 361 -25.92 0.54 -5.10
CA GLY A 361 -26.59 -0.73 -5.32
C GLY A 361 -26.45 -1.67 -4.13
N GLN A 362 -27.38 -2.64 -4.06
CA GLN A 362 -27.34 -3.72 -3.07
C GLN A 362 -27.64 -5.03 -3.79
N TYR A 363 -26.83 -6.10 -3.53
CA TYR A 363 -27.03 -7.37 -4.22
C TYR A 363 -28.18 -8.19 -3.63
N GLY A 364 -29.00 -8.72 -4.52
CA GLY A 364 -29.96 -9.76 -4.27
C GLY A 364 -29.37 -11.15 -4.44
N PRO A 365 -30.17 -12.22 -4.22
CA PRO A 365 -29.77 -13.59 -4.52
C PRO A 365 -29.33 -13.74 -5.98
N GLY A 366 -28.46 -14.70 -6.26
CA GLY A 366 -27.97 -14.98 -7.61
C GLY A 366 -26.91 -16.06 -7.65
N TRP A 367 -26.10 -16.08 -8.71
CA TRP A 367 -25.11 -17.11 -8.98
C TRP A 367 -23.71 -16.52 -9.17
N VAL A 368 -22.75 -16.94 -8.35
CA VAL A 368 -21.35 -16.54 -8.48
C VAL A 368 -20.49 -17.80 -8.65
N ALA A 369 -19.71 -17.89 -9.72
CA ALA A 369 -18.86 -19.06 -10.02
C ALA A 369 -19.62 -20.40 -9.95
N ALA A 370 -20.82 -20.44 -10.52
CA ALA A 370 -21.73 -21.59 -10.52
C ALA A 370 -22.28 -22.04 -9.14
N ASN A 371 -22.12 -21.22 -8.11
CA ASN A 371 -22.73 -21.45 -6.80
C ASN A 371 -23.87 -20.46 -6.58
N GLU A 372 -25.02 -20.95 -6.11
CA GLU A 372 -26.09 -20.10 -5.64
C GLU A 372 -25.67 -19.39 -4.36
N VAL A 373 -25.94 -18.08 -4.28
CA VAL A 373 -25.57 -17.25 -3.14
C VAL A 373 -26.74 -16.40 -2.67
N ALA A 374 -26.81 -16.19 -1.37
CA ALA A 374 -27.82 -15.36 -0.74
C ALA A 374 -27.67 -13.89 -1.12
N GLY A 375 -28.76 -13.13 -1.06
CA GLY A 375 -28.74 -11.67 -1.13
C GLY A 375 -28.23 -11.06 0.17
N TYR A 376 -27.83 -9.79 0.11
CA TYR A 376 -27.24 -9.07 1.23
C TYR A 376 -28.08 -9.13 2.51
N ARG A 377 -29.37 -8.81 2.41
CA ARG A 377 -30.33 -8.85 3.53
C ARG A 377 -30.59 -10.23 4.12
N GLN A 378 -30.08 -11.28 3.48
CA GLN A 378 -30.17 -12.67 3.93
C GLN A 378 -28.86 -13.18 4.56
N GLU A 379 -27.79 -12.37 4.51
CA GLU A 379 -26.52 -12.75 5.14
C GLU A 379 -26.60 -12.56 6.67
N GLY A 380 -25.74 -13.25 7.41
CA GLY A 380 -25.71 -13.19 8.88
C GLY A 380 -25.37 -11.78 9.39
N GLU A 381 -26.01 -11.38 10.50
CA GLU A 381 -25.79 -10.08 11.15
C GLU A 381 -26.14 -8.85 10.28
N VAL A 382 -27.00 -9.01 9.29
CA VAL A 382 -27.52 -7.93 8.43
C VAL A 382 -28.98 -7.69 8.77
N ASP A 383 -29.38 -6.41 8.83
CA ASP A 383 -30.79 -6.03 9.01
C ASP A 383 -31.57 -6.42 7.74
N PRO A 384 -32.70 -7.17 7.84
CA PRO A 384 -33.55 -7.49 6.68
C PRO A 384 -34.06 -6.29 5.89
N GLU A 385 -34.14 -5.12 6.53
CA GLU A 385 -34.56 -3.86 5.90
C GLU A 385 -33.36 -2.93 5.59
N SER A 386 -32.12 -3.45 5.67
CA SER A 386 -30.90 -2.65 5.48
C SER A 386 -30.90 -1.86 4.16
N GLU A 387 -30.52 -0.60 4.25
CA GLU A 387 -30.28 0.31 3.11
C GLU A 387 -28.78 0.49 2.80
N THR A 388 -27.91 -0.31 3.42
CA THR A 388 -26.46 -0.25 3.21
C THR A 388 -26.10 -0.70 1.81
N GLU A 389 -25.36 0.13 1.11
CA GLU A 389 -24.92 -0.16 -0.25
C GLU A 389 -23.76 -1.17 -0.27
N THR A 390 -23.86 -2.15 -1.17
CA THR A 390 -22.82 -3.15 -1.46
C THR A 390 -22.15 -2.92 -2.82
N PHE A 391 -22.58 -1.88 -3.52
CA PHE A 391 -22.06 -1.41 -4.79
C PHE A 391 -22.12 0.11 -4.86
N VAL A 392 -21.06 0.70 -5.37
CA VAL A 392 -21.05 2.12 -5.74
C VAL A 392 -20.36 2.31 -7.07
N ALA A 393 -20.93 3.17 -7.93
CA ALA A 393 -20.27 3.70 -9.10
C ALA A 393 -20.36 5.23 -9.08
N ALA A 394 -19.26 5.90 -9.42
CA ALA A 394 -19.20 7.36 -9.45
C ALA A 394 -18.47 7.85 -10.70
N LYS A 395 -18.84 9.03 -11.16
CA LYS A 395 -18.14 9.82 -12.17
C LYS A 395 -17.52 11.02 -11.48
N PHE A 396 -16.19 11.07 -11.46
CA PHE A 396 -15.45 12.22 -10.98
C PHE A 396 -14.93 13.06 -12.14
N THR A 397 -14.91 14.36 -11.95
CA THR A 397 -14.19 15.32 -12.78
C THR A 397 -13.10 15.98 -11.95
N ILE A 398 -11.93 16.24 -12.56
CA ILE A 398 -10.78 16.81 -11.89
C ILE A 398 -10.49 18.16 -12.55
N ASP A 399 -10.66 19.25 -11.79
CA ASP A 399 -10.54 20.63 -12.27
C ASP A 399 -9.08 21.09 -12.19
N ASP A 400 -8.28 20.51 -13.06
CA ASP A 400 -6.90 20.91 -13.27
C ASP A 400 -6.55 21.03 -14.77
N TRP A 401 -5.36 21.53 -15.10
CA TRP A 401 -4.92 21.70 -16.49
C TRP A 401 -4.72 20.38 -17.23
N ARG A 402 -4.39 19.32 -16.52
CA ARG A 402 -4.13 18.00 -17.09
C ARG A 402 -5.42 17.27 -17.46
N TRP A 403 -6.46 17.36 -16.63
CA TRP A 403 -7.62 16.48 -16.70
C TRP A 403 -8.94 17.17 -16.98
N SER A 404 -9.01 18.51 -16.98
CA SER A 404 -10.25 19.24 -17.21
C SER A 404 -10.98 18.70 -18.46
N GLY A 405 -12.24 18.23 -18.26
CA GLY A 405 -13.09 17.63 -19.27
C GLY A 405 -12.82 16.13 -19.55
N VAL A 406 -11.97 15.47 -18.79
CA VAL A 406 -11.78 14.01 -18.83
C VAL A 406 -12.50 13.38 -17.63
N PRO A 407 -13.56 12.61 -17.80
CA PRO A 407 -14.22 11.94 -16.70
C PRO A 407 -13.45 10.72 -16.21
N PHE A 408 -13.47 10.52 -14.90
CA PHE A 408 -12.98 9.35 -14.20
C PHE A 408 -14.17 8.57 -13.68
N TYR A 409 -14.45 7.43 -14.30
CA TYR A 409 -15.49 6.51 -13.87
C TYR A 409 -14.90 5.49 -12.93
N VAL A 410 -15.41 5.43 -11.72
CA VAL A 410 -14.98 4.47 -10.70
C VAL A 410 -16.14 3.57 -10.31
N ARG A 411 -15.88 2.31 -10.02
CA ARG A 411 -16.88 1.42 -9.43
C ARG A 411 -16.26 0.37 -8.53
N THR A 412 -17.00 -0.01 -7.51
CA THR A 412 -16.72 -1.17 -6.67
C THR A 412 -18.00 -1.88 -6.29
N GLY A 413 -17.92 -3.15 -5.95
CA GLY A 413 -19.07 -3.90 -5.44
C GLY A 413 -18.69 -5.31 -5.03
N LYS A 414 -19.57 -5.89 -4.21
CA LYS A 414 -19.50 -7.28 -3.76
C LYS A 414 -20.39 -8.17 -4.59
N ARG A 415 -20.14 -9.49 -4.57
CA ARG A 415 -20.88 -10.50 -5.36
C ARG A 415 -20.89 -10.15 -6.86
N LEU A 416 -19.86 -9.47 -7.37
CA LEU A 416 -19.68 -9.27 -8.80
C LEU A 416 -19.20 -10.57 -9.48
N PRO A 417 -19.27 -10.69 -10.83
CA PRO A 417 -19.02 -11.96 -11.52
C PRO A 417 -17.64 -12.57 -11.26
N LYS A 418 -16.64 -11.72 -11.01
CA LYS A 418 -15.28 -12.15 -10.69
C LYS A 418 -14.54 -11.10 -9.86
N ARG A 419 -13.51 -11.53 -9.14
CA ARG A 419 -12.57 -10.63 -8.51
C ARG A 419 -11.68 -10.00 -9.60
N ALA A 420 -11.65 -8.66 -9.66
CA ALA A 420 -10.79 -7.92 -10.59
C ALA A 420 -10.53 -6.51 -10.08
N THR A 421 -9.28 -6.07 -10.15
CA THR A 421 -8.94 -4.64 -10.00
C THR A 421 -8.17 -4.22 -11.23
N GLU A 422 -8.73 -3.27 -11.97
CA GLU A 422 -8.14 -2.77 -13.21
C GLU A 422 -8.34 -1.26 -13.35
N ILE A 423 -7.32 -0.60 -13.88
CA ILE A 423 -7.37 0.78 -14.34
C ILE A 423 -7.29 0.75 -15.86
N ALA A 424 -8.30 1.30 -16.52
CA ALA A 424 -8.37 1.36 -17.99
C ALA A 424 -8.35 2.83 -18.45
N ILE A 425 -7.37 3.19 -19.25
CA ILE A 425 -7.20 4.50 -19.85
C ILE A 425 -7.59 4.39 -21.31
N GLN A 426 -8.75 4.94 -21.65
CA GLN A 426 -9.23 5.00 -23.02
C GLN A 426 -8.69 6.26 -23.67
N TYR A 427 -7.92 6.08 -24.72
CA TYR A 427 -7.46 7.20 -25.52
C TYR A 427 -8.55 7.69 -26.48
N ARG A 428 -8.41 8.93 -26.93
CA ARG A 428 -9.26 9.52 -27.96
C ARG A 428 -9.06 8.80 -29.29
N GLU A 429 -10.08 8.83 -30.14
CA GLU A 429 -9.95 8.41 -31.51
C GLU A 429 -8.92 9.30 -32.26
N VAL A 430 -8.35 8.75 -33.31
CA VAL A 430 -7.44 9.52 -34.18
C VAL A 430 -8.17 10.71 -34.80
N PRO A 431 -7.59 11.92 -34.81
CA PRO A 431 -8.28 13.14 -35.26
C PRO A 431 -8.57 13.13 -36.77
N HIS A 432 -7.85 12.34 -37.53
CA HIS A 432 -8.03 12.15 -38.98
C HIS A 432 -8.11 10.65 -39.30
N ARG A 433 -9.27 10.21 -39.80
CA ARG A 433 -9.53 8.81 -40.16
C ARG A 433 -9.08 8.55 -41.59
N LEU A 434 -7.75 8.36 -41.80
CA LEU A 434 -7.10 8.18 -43.11
C LEU A 434 -7.67 7.00 -43.89
N PHE A 435 -8.15 5.95 -43.22
CA PHE A 435 -8.60 4.69 -43.85
C PHE A 435 -10.14 4.58 -43.94
N LYS A 436 -10.86 5.66 -43.70
CA LYS A 436 -12.34 5.64 -43.66
C LYS A 436 -12.96 5.18 -45.00
N ASP A 437 -12.41 5.65 -46.10
CA ASP A 437 -12.90 5.32 -47.46
C ASP A 437 -12.71 3.85 -47.83
N GLU A 438 -11.77 3.16 -47.15
CA GLU A 438 -11.54 1.72 -47.28
C GLU A 438 -12.45 0.89 -46.34
N GLY A 439 -13.37 1.53 -45.60
CA GLY A 439 -14.22 0.84 -44.63
C GLY A 439 -13.53 0.38 -43.38
N VAL A 440 -12.34 0.93 -43.10
CA VAL A 440 -11.52 0.55 -41.95
C VAL A 440 -11.66 1.57 -40.83
N GLU A 441 -12.26 1.15 -39.72
CA GLU A 441 -12.37 1.95 -38.48
C GLU A 441 -11.67 1.19 -37.33
N PRO A 442 -10.38 1.45 -37.07
CA PRO A 442 -9.71 0.84 -35.93
C PRO A 442 -10.30 1.41 -34.64
N ASP A 443 -10.49 0.54 -33.64
CA ASP A 443 -10.84 0.96 -32.29
C ASP A 443 -9.83 1.97 -31.74
N ALA A 444 -10.29 2.91 -30.94
CA ALA A 444 -9.41 3.81 -30.19
C ALA A 444 -8.47 3.00 -29.26
N ASN A 445 -7.24 3.50 -29.09
CA ASN A 445 -6.24 2.82 -28.26
C ASN A 445 -6.69 2.74 -26.81
N LEU A 446 -6.32 1.67 -26.14
CA LEU A 446 -6.63 1.42 -24.74
C LEU A 446 -5.39 0.90 -24.01
N LEU A 447 -5.07 1.52 -22.89
CA LEU A 447 -4.10 1.03 -21.93
C LEU A 447 -4.85 0.51 -20.70
N ALA A 448 -4.67 -0.76 -20.35
CA ALA A 448 -5.24 -1.34 -19.14
C ALA A 448 -4.15 -1.83 -18.20
N ILE A 449 -4.21 -1.42 -16.94
CA ILE A 449 -3.30 -1.81 -15.87
C ILE A 449 -4.08 -2.72 -14.93
N ARG A 450 -3.74 -3.99 -14.93
CA ARG A 450 -4.37 -5.03 -14.09
C ARG A 450 -3.61 -5.13 -12.78
N ILE A 451 -4.30 -4.88 -11.68
CA ILE A 451 -3.73 -4.89 -10.33
C ILE A 451 -3.94 -6.25 -9.66
N GLN A 452 -5.06 -6.91 -9.95
CA GLN A 452 -5.35 -8.27 -9.48
C GLN A 452 -6.50 -8.90 -10.29
N PRO A 453 -6.58 -10.26 -10.38
CA PRO A 453 -5.64 -11.24 -9.84
C PRO A 453 -4.36 -11.37 -10.70
N ASP A 454 -4.48 -11.14 -12.03
CA ASP A 454 -3.41 -11.34 -13.01
C ASP A 454 -2.70 -10.01 -13.26
N GLU A 455 -1.67 -9.74 -12.47
CA GLU A 455 -0.89 -8.50 -12.52
C GLU A 455 -0.25 -8.28 -13.89
N GLY A 456 -0.47 -7.10 -14.49
CA GLY A 456 0.09 -6.83 -15.81
C GLY A 456 -0.38 -5.53 -16.44
N ILE A 457 0.15 -5.25 -17.62
CA ILE A 457 -0.18 -4.08 -18.43
C ILE A 457 -0.53 -4.55 -19.84
N MET A 458 -1.65 -4.10 -20.36
CA MET A 458 -2.14 -4.41 -21.69
C MET A 458 -2.32 -3.14 -22.52
N LEU A 459 -1.75 -3.11 -23.71
CA LEU A 459 -1.98 -2.05 -24.70
C LEU A 459 -2.72 -2.61 -25.91
N ARG A 460 -3.89 -2.06 -26.23
CA ARG A 460 -4.68 -2.37 -27.43
C ARG A 460 -4.47 -1.29 -28.48
N PHE A 461 -4.19 -1.71 -29.72
CA PHE A 461 -4.01 -0.81 -30.87
C PHE A 461 -4.40 -1.51 -32.18
N GLY A 462 -4.62 -0.73 -33.24
CA GLY A 462 -4.91 -1.26 -34.56
C GLY A 462 -3.66 -1.74 -35.30
N ALA A 463 -3.73 -2.91 -35.94
CA ALA A 463 -2.68 -3.42 -36.80
C ALA A 463 -3.27 -3.96 -38.13
N LYS A 464 -2.52 -3.80 -39.22
CA LYS A 464 -2.91 -4.35 -40.51
C LYS A 464 -2.78 -5.89 -40.49
N VAL A 465 -3.85 -6.57 -40.89
CA VAL A 465 -3.81 -8.03 -41.08
C VAL A 465 -2.89 -8.36 -42.25
N PRO A 466 -1.99 -9.34 -42.14
CA PRO A 466 -1.16 -9.80 -43.25
C PRO A 466 -2.01 -10.22 -44.46
N GLY A 467 -1.68 -9.72 -45.65
CA GLY A 467 -2.40 -9.99 -46.91
C GLY A 467 -2.32 -8.82 -47.88
N LEU A 468 -2.95 -8.98 -49.07
CA LEU A 468 -2.91 -7.98 -50.13
C LEU A 468 -3.87 -6.81 -49.89
N GLY A 469 -4.94 -7.02 -49.14
CA GLY A 469 -5.90 -5.98 -48.80
C GLY A 469 -5.49 -5.15 -47.58
N LEU A 470 -6.20 -4.02 -47.36
CA LEU A 470 -6.08 -3.19 -46.18
C LEU A 470 -7.18 -3.61 -45.15
N ASP A 471 -6.98 -4.71 -44.43
CA ASP A 471 -7.80 -5.12 -43.30
C ASP A 471 -7.05 -4.74 -42.03
N VAL A 472 -7.68 -3.94 -41.13
CA VAL A 472 -7.10 -3.52 -39.85
C VAL A 472 -7.94 -4.12 -38.71
N ARG A 473 -7.24 -4.73 -37.78
CA ARG A 473 -7.88 -5.30 -36.56
C ARG A 473 -7.20 -4.82 -35.30
N SER A 474 -7.98 -4.77 -34.23
CA SER A 474 -7.43 -4.53 -32.89
C SER A 474 -6.58 -5.70 -32.47
N VAL A 475 -5.34 -5.40 -32.07
CA VAL A 475 -4.38 -6.35 -31.48
C VAL A 475 -3.98 -5.90 -30.09
N THR A 476 -3.46 -6.83 -29.29
CA THR A 476 -3.08 -6.59 -27.91
C THR A 476 -1.62 -6.93 -27.69
N MET A 477 -0.88 -6.00 -27.10
CA MET A 477 0.40 -6.28 -26.44
C MET A 477 0.12 -6.47 -24.95
N ASP A 478 0.53 -7.61 -24.41
CA ASP A 478 0.28 -7.98 -23.02
C ASP A 478 1.60 -8.24 -22.30
N PHE A 479 1.82 -7.50 -21.22
CA PHE A 479 2.90 -7.72 -20.27
C PHE A 479 2.32 -8.26 -18.97
N ALA A 480 2.71 -9.46 -18.58
CA ALA A 480 2.32 -10.07 -17.31
C ALA A 480 3.55 -10.23 -16.41
N TYR A 481 3.44 -9.75 -15.17
CA TYR A 481 4.56 -9.75 -14.21
C TYR A 481 5.09 -11.14 -13.93
N GLY A 482 4.21 -12.10 -13.64
CA GLY A 482 4.60 -13.46 -13.30
C GLY A 482 5.45 -14.13 -14.38
N SER A 483 5.09 -13.95 -15.67
CA SER A 483 5.83 -14.54 -16.78
C SER A 483 7.08 -13.76 -17.17
N ALA A 484 7.09 -12.43 -16.96
CA ALA A 484 8.21 -11.58 -17.39
C ALA A 484 9.40 -11.64 -16.43
N PHE A 485 9.15 -11.70 -15.13
CA PHE A 485 10.22 -11.69 -14.13
C PHE A 485 10.48 -13.05 -13.50
N ASN A 486 9.57 -14.01 -13.66
CA ASN A 486 9.65 -15.35 -13.05
C ASN A 486 9.89 -15.30 -11.53
N VAL A 487 9.30 -14.30 -10.86
CA VAL A 487 9.40 -14.06 -9.43
C VAL A 487 7.98 -13.88 -8.88
N ASP A 488 7.71 -14.52 -7.75
CA ASP A 488 6.45 -14.30 -7.04
C ASP A 488 6.46 -12.90 -6.40
N SER A 489 5.46 -12.08 -6.72
CA SER A 489 5.29 -10.77 -6.11
C SER A 489 5.11 -10.91 -4.59
N PRO A 490 5.78 -10.07 -3.77
CA PRO A 490 5.53 -10.04 -2.34
C PRO A 490 4.08 -9.64 -2.04
N GLU A 491 3.53 -10.10 -0.92
CA GLU A 491 2.24 -9.60 -0.46
C GLU A 491 2.36 -8.14 -0.01
N ALA A 492 1.28 -7.37 -0.18
CA ALA A 492 1.24 -5.95 0.17
C ALA A 492 1.71 -5.65 1.61
N TYR A 493 1.39 -6.54 2.56
CA TYR A 493 1.82 -6.40 3.96
C TYR A 493 3.32 -6.61 4.15
N GLU A 494 3.96 -7.52 3.39
CA GLU A 494 5.42 -7.70 3.41
C GLU A 494 6.10 -6.37 3.02
N THR A 495 5.64 -5.77 1.94
CA THR A 495 6.17 -4.50 1.43
C THR A 495 5.97 -3.35 2.42
N LEU A 496 4.72 -3.14 2.89
CA LEU A 496 4.40 -2.00 3.77
C LEU A 496 5.09 -2.10 5.14
N ILE A 497 5.19 -3.31 5.71
CA ILE A 497 5.94 -3.50 6.96
C ILE A 497 7.42 -3.19 6.76
N LEU A 498 8.01 -3.67 5.67
CA LEU A 498 9.41 -3.38 5.36
C LEU A 498 9.66 -1.89 5.15
N ASP A 499 8.81 -1.20 4.37
CA ASP A 499 8.88 0.24 4.13
C ASP A 499 8.76 1.03 5.47
N ALA A 500 7.83 0.66 6.35
CA ALA A 500 7.70 1.28 7.67
C ALA A 500 8.95 1.06 8.53
N LEU A 501 9.56 -0.14 8.50
CA LEU A 501 10.80 -0.43 9.21
C LEU A 501 12.00 0.34 8.64
N GLN A 502 12.01 0.62 7.35
CA GLN A 502 13.05 1.42 6.68
C GLN A 502 12.83 2.93 6.81
N GLY A 503 11.61 3.35 7.19
CA GLY A 503 11.24 4.76 7.31
C GLY A 503 10.78 5.38 5.99
N ASP A 504 10.48 4.56 4.99
CA ASP A 504 9.89 5.03 3.74
C ASP A 504 8.38 5.17 3.90
N ALA A 505 7.92 6.40 3.91
CA ALA A 505 6.51 6.74 4.04
C ALA A 505 5.83 7.05 2.69
N SER A 506 6.48 6.80 1.56
CA SER A 506 6.01 7.17 0.21
C SER A 506 4.65 6.56 -0.14
N LEU A 507 4.39 5.35 0.31
CA LEU A 507 3.17 4.60 0.02
C LEU A 507 2.23 4.47 1.24
N PHE A 508 2.37 5.40 2.21
CA PHE A 508 1.45 5.52 3.33
C PHE A 508 0.65 6.82 3.22
N THR A 509 -0.60 6.75 3.63
CA THR A 509 -1.51 7.87 3.54
C THR A 509 -1.19 8.93 4.61
N ARG A 510 -1.14 10.20 4.21
CA ARG A 510 -0.93 11.33 5.12
C ARG A 510 -2.28 11.82 5.68
N ALA A 511 -2.25 12.53 6.79
CA ALA A 511 -3.46 13.02 7.47
C ALA A 511 -4.36 13.84 6.54
N ASP A 512 -3.81 14.76 5.77
CA ASP A 512 -4.56 15.60 4.83
C ASP A 512 -5.13 14.80 3.65
N GLU A 513 -4.45 13.75 3.15
CA GLU A 513 -5.02 12.86 2.15
C GLU A 513 -6.30 12.17 2.65
N VAL A 514 -6.27 11.69 3.91
CA VAL A 514 -7.44 11.06 4.54
C VAL A 514 -8.60 12.07 4.64
N GLU A 515 -8.31 13.29 5.09
CA GLU A 515 -9.32 14.33 5.28
C GLU A 515 -9.91 14.79 3.94
N GLU A 516 -9.08 15.01 2.92
CA GLU A 516 -9.55 15.39 1.58
C GLU A 516 -10.35 14.25 0.92
N ALA A 517 -9.93 12.99 1.10
CA ALA A 517 -10.69 11.84 0.60
C ALA A 517 -12.09 11.74 1.25
N TRP A 518 -12.20 12.01 2.56
CA TRP A 518 -13.49 12.13 3.23
C TRP A 518 -14.28 13.33 2.73
N GLY A 519 -13.64 14.46 2.44
CA GLY A 519 -14.29 15.63 1.83
C GLY A 519 -14.98 15.32 0.50
N VAL A 520 -14.47 14.33 -0.27
CA VAL A 520 -15.10 13.85 -1.51
C VAL A 520 -16.27 12.90 -1.23
N VAL A 521 -16.16 12.01 -0.23
CA VAL A 521 -17.11 10.91 -0.02
C VAL A 521 -18.24 11.26 0.92
N ASP A 522 -18.00 12.07 1.96
CA ASP A 522 -19.04 12.44 2.94
C ASP A 522 -20.28 13.07 2.28
N PRO A 523 -20.15 14.06 1.38
CA PRO A 523 -21.32 14.61 0.71
C PRO A 523 -22.15 13.56 -0.06
N ILE A 524 -21.48 12.51 -0.59
CA ILE A 524 -22.16 11.40 -1.26
C ILE A 524 -23.00 10.61 -0.27
N VAL A 525 -22.39 10.21 0.85
CA VAL A 525 -23.05 9.39 1.87
C VAL A 525 -24.14 10.15 2.58
N GLU A 526 -23.92 11.42 2.92
CA GLU A 526 -24.92 12.31 3.55
C GLU A 526 -26.14 12.51 2.65
N SER A 527 -25.93 12.71 1.33
CA SER A 527 -27.05 12.84 0.39
C SER A 527 -27.93 11.59 0.33
N TRP A 528 -27.36 10.43 0.59
CA TRP A 528 -28.10 9.17 0.62
C TRP A 528 -28.86 8.97 1.93
N ALA A 529 -28.41 9.52 3.02
CA ALA A 529 -29.16 9.50 4.28
C ALA A 529 -30.44 10.37 4.22
N ASP A 530 -30.41 11.44 3.42
CA ASP A 530 -31.54 12.36 3.23
C ASP A 530 -32.51 11.94 2.12
N ALA A 531 -32.12 10.95 1.28
CA ALA A 531 -32.93 10.48 0.15
C ALA A 531 -33.36 9.02 0.33
N PRO A 532 -34.61 8.66 -0.09
CA PRO A 532 -35.02 7.27 -0.04
C PRO A 532 -34.04 6.38 -0.82
N ALA A 533 -33.77 5.20 -0.29
CA ALA A 533 -32.96 4.21 -1.00
C ALA A 533 -33.64 3.85 -2.33
N PRO A 534 -32.85 3.47 -3.36
CA PRO A 534 -33.41 2.76 -4.51
C PRO A 534 -34.14 1.49 -4.03
N ASP A 535 -34.98 0.94 -4.89
CA ASP A 535 -35.66 -0.33 -4.60
C ASP A 535 -34.60 -1.46 -4.42
N PHE A 536 -34.10 -1.61 -3.19
CA PHE A 536 -33.10 -2.59 -2.82
C PHE A 536 -33.72 -3.96 -2.49
N PRO A 537 -33.08 -5.08 -2.90
CA PRO A 537 -31.86 -5.18 -3.70
C PRO A 537 -32.10 -4.85 -5.18
N ASN A 538 -31.18 -4.15 -5.85
CA ASN A 538 -31.33 -3.66 -7.22
C ASN A 538 -30.33 -4.25 -8.23
N TYR A 539 -29.52 -5.23 -7.84
CA TYR A 539 -28.77 -6.06 -8.77
C TYR A 539 -28.65 -7.52 -8.27
N GLU A 540 -28.65 -8.45 -9.19
CA GLU A 540 -28.48 -9.87 -8.92
C GLU A 540 -27.01 -10.18 -8.67
N ALA A 541 -26.69 -11.00 -7.65
CA ALA A 541 -25.35 -11.52 -7.41
C ALA A 541 -24.82 -12.24 -8.66
N GLY A 542 -23.56 -12.00 -9.03
CA GLY A 542 -22.95 -12.50 -10.27
C GLY A 542 -23.12 -11.60 -11.48
N THR A 543 -23.77 -10.45 -11.33
CA THR A 543 -23.85 -9.40 -12.36
C THR A 543 -22.86 -8.24 -12.08
N TRP A 544 -22.69 -7.34 -13.02
CA TRP A 544 -21.75 -6.19 -12.89
C TRP A 544 -22.34 -4.98 -12.15
N GLY A 545 -23.32 -5.19 -11.31
CA GLY A 545 -23.99 -4.14 -10.54
C GLY A 545 -25.32 -3.70 -11.16
N PRO A 546 -25.96 -2.67 -10.60
CA PRO A 546 -27.26 -2.18 -11.08
C PRO A 546 -27.18 -1.57 -12.47
N SER A 547 -28.24 -1.70 -13.28
CA SER A 547 -28.33 -1.14 -14.63
C SER A 547 -28.14 0.38 -14.67
N ALA A 548 -28.49 1.09 -13.60
CA ALA A 548 -28.22 2.52 -13.45
C ALA A 548 -26.72 2.85 -13.58
N SER A 549 -25.83 1.92 -13.20
CA SER A 549 -24.38 2.08 -13.39
C SER A 549 -23.97 2.12 -14.87
N ASP A 550 -24.63 1.35 -15.73
CA ASP A 550 -24.41 1.45 -17.18
C ASP A 550 -24.92 2.79 -17.73
N GLY A 551 -26.05 3.27 -17.21
CA GLY A 551 -26.62 4.57 -17.52
C GLY A 551 -25.66 5.75 -17.23
N LEU A 552 -24.82 5.61 -16.19
CA LEU A 552 -23.81 6.62 -15.83
C LEU A 552 -22.83 6.92 -16.98
N LEU A 553 -22.38 5.91 -17.71
CA LEU A 553 -21.48 6.05 -18.85
C LEU A 553 -22.23 6.28 -20.16
N ALA A 554 -23.41 5.67 -20.31
CA ALA A 554 -24.20 5.75 -21.55
C ALA A 554 -24.63 7.18 -21.88
N ARG A 555 -24.86 8.02 -20.87
CA ARG A 555 -25.15 9.46 -21.03
C ARG A 555 -24.04 10.21 -21.78
N ASP A 556 -22.79 9.78 -21.56
CA ASP A 556 -21.61 10.35 -22.22
C ASP A 556 -21.23 9.59 -23.50
N GLY A 557 -22.10 8.67 -24.00
CA GLY A 557 -21.80 7.82 -25.16
C GLY A 557 -20.77 6.74 -24.91
N ARG A 558 -20.53 6.37 -23.64
CA ARG A 558 -19.51 5.43 -23.19
C ARG A 558 -20.11 4.18 -22.57
N ARG A 559 -19.27 3.18 -22.31
CA ARG A 559 -19.67 1.94 -21.66
C ARG A 559 -18.56 1.43 -20.75
N TRP A 560 -18.94 0.69 -19.72
CA TRP A 560 -17.96 -0.03 -18.90
C TRP A 560 -17.16 -1.00 -19.75
N ARG A 561 -15.86 -1.00 -19.48
CA ARG A 561 -14.99 -2.03 -20.02
C ARG A 561 -15.43 -3.41 -19.55
N ARG A 562 -15.47 -4.37 -20.48
CA ARG A 562 -15.66 -5.79 -20.18
C ARG A 562 -14.29 -6.46 -20.03
N PHE A 563 -14.20 -7.34 -19.04
CA PHE A 563 -12.95 -8.02 -18.68
C PHE A 563 -12.82 -9.35 -19.41
#